data_9cf7a0ab5707e28aaac741a202071201
#
_entry.id   9cf7a0ab5707e28aaac741a202071201
#
_cell.length_a   1.000
_cell.length_b   1.000
_cell.length_c   1.000
_cell.angle_alpha   90.00
_cell.angle_beta   90.00
_cell.angle_gamma   90.00
#
_symmetry.space_group_name_H-M   'P 1'
#
loop_
_entity.id
_entity.type
_entity.pdbx_description
1 polymer ?
#
loop_
_entity_poly.entity_id
_entity_poly.type
_entity_poly.pdbx_seq_one_letter_code
_entity_poly.pdbx_strand_id
1 'polypeptide(L)'
;GKFSFMAGKDFTPELGKVLNSKKVSDHHAIIPTMELAKTDLAALPESERNILTLAGARLLMATAAPHTFEAVTAVFECAGQSFIARGKTVLSDGWKEIDRRYRAALKNKPETDDADSDTEKTLPPFTEGQTFENPAAKVTEHETTPPKPHNEASLLSAMERAGNEDTDPD
;
A
#
# COMPACT_ATOMS: atom_id res chain seq x y z
N GLY A 1 -14.92 -1.74 -19.04
CA GLY A 1 -13.45 -1.68 -19.00
C GLY A 1 -12.92 -1.73 -17.57
N LYS A 2 -11.58 -1.87 -17.38
CA LYS A 2 -10.94 -2.02 -16.06
C LYS A 2 -11.15 -0.82 -15.11
N PHE A 3 -11.57 0.33 -15.63
CA PHE A 3 -11.89 1.55 -14.86
C PHE A 3 -13.39 1.86 -14.78
N SER A 4 -14.26 0.90 -15.09
CA SER A 4 -15.72 1.11 -15.02
C SER A 4 -16.20 1.55 -13.64
N PHE A 5 -15.46 1.22 -12.59
CA PHE A 5 -15.74 1.64 -11.22
C PHE A 5 -15.54 3.15 -10.98
N MET A 6 -14.88 3.86 -11.90
CA MET A 6 -14.74 5.34 -11.87
C MET A 6 -15.86 6.05 -12.64
N ALA A 7 -16.64 5.31 -13.44
CA ALA A 7 -17.70 5.92 -14.23
C ALA A 7 -18.77 6.55 -13.32
N GLY A 8 -19.11 7.81 -13.61
CA GLY A 8 -20.11 8.56 -12.83
C GLY A 8 -19.65 9.02 -11.45
N LYS A 9 -18.37 8.85 -11.09
CA LYS A 9 -17.79 9.41 -9.87
C LYS A 9 -17.14 10.75 -10.15
N ASP A 10 -17.41 11.70 -9.28
CA ASP A 10 -16.67 12.95 -9.25
C ASP A 10 -15.27 12.69 -8.71
N PHE A 11 -14.27 12.82 -9.56
CA PHE A 11 -12.87 12.68 -9.19
C PHE A 11 -12.16 14.02 -9.38
N THR A 12 -11.74 14.61 -8.27
CA THR A 12 -10.95 15.84 -8.28
C THR A 12 -9.50 15.50 -7.96
N PRO A 13 -8.59 15.60 -8.95
CA PRO A 13 -7.19 15.23 -8.75
C PRO A 13 -6.47 16.25 -7.85
N GLU A 14 -5.71 15.76 -6.86
CA GLU A 14 -4.84 16.57 -6.01
C GLU A 14 -3.46 16.75 -6.67
N LEU A 15 -3.35 17.68 -7.59
CA LEU A 15 -2.14 17.88 -8.40
C LEU A 15 -0.92 18.35 -7.59
N GLY A 16 -1.13 19.07 -6.49
CA GLY A 16 -0.04 19.55 -5.66
C GLY A 16 0.89 18.48 -5.08
N LYS A 17 0.42 17.22 -5.03
CA LYS A 17 1.22 16.08 -4.57
C LYS A 17 2.24 15.61 -5.61
N VAL A 18 1.92 15.76 -6.90
CA VAL A 18 2.68 15.18 -8.01
C VAL A 18 3.43 16.22 -8.83
N LEU A 19 3.05 17.49 -8.75
CA LEU A 19 3.69 18.57 -9.49
C LEU A 19 4.80 19.20 -8.63
N ASN A 20 6.04 18.83 -8.89
CA ASN A 20 7.20 19.42 -8.24
C ASN A 20 8.41 19.47 -9.18
N SER A 21 8.53 20.55 -9.96
CA SER A 21 9.62 20.74 -10.92
C SER A 21 11.01 20.76 -10.25
N LYS A 22 11.11 21.11 -8.98
CA LYS A 22 12.39 21.13 -8.26
C LYS A 22 12.92 19.73 -7.91
N LYS A 23 12.04 18.72 -7.93
CA LYS A 23 12.40 17.32 -7.65
C LYS A 23 12.62 16.49 -8.91
N VAL A 24 12.45 17.07 -10.07
CA VAL A 24 12.73 16.39 -11.35
C VAL A 24 14.21 16.61 -11.66
N SER A 25 15.01 15.54 -11.57
CA SER A 25 16.43 15.56 -11.91
C SER A 25 16.66 15.12 -13.35
N ASP A 26 16.30 13.90 -13.68
CA ASP A 26 16.61 13.28 -14.96
C ASP A 26 15.37 13.02 -15.82
N HIS A 27 14.30 12.48 -15.21
CA HIS A 27 13.08 12.06 -15.90
C HIS A 27 11.84 12.55 -15.20
N HIS A 28 10.82 12.93 -15.98
CA HIS A 28 9.47 13.10 -15.49
C HIS A 28 8.78 11.74 -15.33
N ALA A 29 7.63 11.71 -14.65
CA ALA A 29 6.83 10.51 -14.51
C ALA A 29 6.32 10.01 -15.88
N ILE A 30 6.19 8.68 -16.00
CA ILE A 30 5.53 8.06 -17.15
C ILE A 30 4.01 8.20 -16.94
N ILE A 31 3.37 8.98 -17.79
CA ILE A 31 1.93 9.25 -17.75
C ILE A 31 1.32 9.01 -19.13
N PRO A 32 0.02 8.65 -19.21
CA PRO A 32 -0.70 8.60 -20.46
C PRO A 32 -0.71 9.98 -21.14
N THR A 33 -0.53 10.00 -22.45
CA THR A 33 -0.62 11.24 -23.25
C THR A 33 -2.07 11.51 -23.65
N MET A 34 -2.33 12.72 -24.14
CA MET A 34 -3.66 13.12 -24.66
C MET A 34 -4.11 12.26 -25.86
N GLU A 35 -3.18 11.65 -26.59
CA GLU A 35 -3.49 10.74 -27.69
C GLU A 35 -4.25 9.50 -27.22
N LEU A 36 -4.10 9.10 -25.95
CA LEU A 36 -4.83 7.98 -25.37
C LEU A 36 -6.37 8.17 -25.48
N ALA A 37 -6.85 9.42 -25.40
CA ALA A 37 -8.27 9.74 -25.52
C ALA A 37 -8.83 9.40 -26.91
N LYS A 38 -7.98 9.34 -27.94
CA LYS A 38 -8.33 9.04 -29.33
C LYS A 38 -8.02 7.60 -29.71
N THR A 39 -7.35 6.85 -28.85
CA THR A 39 -6.88 5.50 -29.11
C THR A 39 -7.96 4.48 -28.79
N ASP A 40 -8.27 3.59 -29.74
CA ASP A 40 -9.08 2.41 -29.42
C ASP A 40 -8.22 1.40 -28.64
N LEU A 41 -8.42 1.38 -27.33
CA LEU A 41 -7.71 0.46 -26.44
C LEU A 41 -7.97 -1.02 -26.74
N ALA A 42 -9.11 -1.34 -27.38
CA ALA A 42 -9.42 -2.72 -27.74
C ALA A 42 -8.57 -3.23 -28.91
N ALA A 43 -8.13 -2.32 -29.78
CA ALA A 43 -7.27 -2.63 -30.92
C ALA A 43 -5.80 -2.84 -30.54
N LEU A 44 -5.38 -2.43 -29.34
CA LEU A 44 -4.01 -2.60 -28.89
C LEU A 44 -3.71 -4.05 -28.46
N PRO A 45 -2.44 -4.52 -28.65
CA PRO A 45 -1.96 -5.76 -28.06
C PRO A 45 -2.21 -5.79 -26.54
N GLU A 46 -2.45 -6.97 -26.01
CA GLU A 46 -2.79 -7.11 -24.59
C GLU A 46 -1.70 -6.56 -23.65
N SER A 47 -0.44 -6.78 -23.99
CA SER A 47 0.70 -6.28 -23.21
C SER A 47 0.74 -4.75 -23.14
N GLU A 48 0.56 -4.08 -24.28
CA GLU A 48 0.53 -2.63 -24.36
C GLU A 48 -0.67 -2.05 -23.59
N ARG A 49 -1.84 -2.65 -23.78
CA ARG A 49 -3.05 -2.28 -23.03
C ARG A 49 -2.87 -2.43 -21.52
N ASN A 50 -2.19 -3.49 -21.08
CA ASN A 50 -1.92 -3.71 -19.65
C ASN A 50 -0.97 -2.65 -19.10
N ILE A 51 0.08 -2.27 -19.82
CA ILE A 51 1.00 -1.19 -19.41
C ILE A 51 0.26 0.14 -19.32
N LEU A 52 -0.51 0.50 -20.34
CA LEU A 52 -1.28 1.74 -20.35
C LEU A 52 -2.30 1.81 -19.20
N THR A 53 -3.00 0.70 -18.93
CA THR A 53 -3.96 0.65 -17.82
C THR A 53 -3.26 0.72 -16.48
N LEU A 54 -2.08 0.13 -16.32
CA LEU A 54 -1.27 0.26 -15.11
C LEU A 54 -0.82 1.70 -14.91
N ALA A 55 -0.27 2.36 -15.94
CA ALA A 55 0.15 3.75 -15.86
C ALA A 55 -1.03 4.68 -15.49
N GLY A 56 -2.20 4.47 -16.11
CA GLY A 56 -3.42 5.20 -15.77
C GLY A 56 -3.89 4.96 -14.33
N ALA A 57 -3.84 3.72 -13.85
CA ALA A 57 -4.21 3.40 -12.48
C ALA A 57 -3.26 4.08 -11.48
N ARG A 58 -1.95 4.05 -11.74
CA ARG A 58 -0.96 4.73 -10.89
C ARG A 58 -1.14 6.25 -10.86
N LEU A 59 -1.46 6.86 -12.00
CA LEU A 59 -1.77 8.28 -12.06
C LEU A 59 -3.00 8.64 -11.22
N LEU A 60 -4.09 7.86 -11.34
CA LEU A 60 -5.29 8.05 -10.53
C LEU A 60 -4.98 7.92 -9.03
N MET A 61 -4.23 6.90 -8.63
CA MET A 61 -3.84 6.70 -7.23
C MET A 61 -2.95 7.86 -6.72
N ALA A 62 -1.98 8.30 -7.51
CA ALA A 62 -1.05 9.37 -7.13
C ALA A 62 -1.75 10.72 -6.93
N THR A 63 -2.84 10.96 -7.66
CA THR A 63 -3.62 12.20 -7.60
C THR A 63 -4.89 12.09 -6.75
N ALA A 64 -5.18 10.92 -6.19
CA ALA A 64 -6.34 10.72 -5.34
C ALA A 64 -6.15 11.30 -3.93
N ALA A 65 -7.26 11.42 -3.20
CA ALA A 65 -7.24 11.78 -1.78
C ALA A 65 -6.35 10.83 -0.98
N PRO A 66 -5.72 11.30 0.10
CA PRO A 66 -4.86 10.47 0.94
C PRO A 66 -5.67 9.37 1.63
N HIS A 67 -5.02 8.24 1.88
CA HIS A 67 -5.49 7.27 2.83
C HIS A 67 -5.21 7.80 4.24
N THR A 68 -6.26 7.97 5.05
CA THR A 68 -6.15 8.50 6.41
C THR A 68 -6.64 7.47 7.42
N PHE A 69 -5.94 7.39 8.54
CA PHE A 69 -6.26 6.45 9.61
C PHE A 69 -5.80 6.98 10.97
N GLU A 70 -6.43 6.51 12.01
CA GLU A 70 -5.95 6.64 13.38
C GLU A 70 -5.14 5.40 13.75
N ALA A 71 -3.92 5.60 14.24
CA ALA A 71 -3.10 4.53 14.78
C ALA A 71 -3.12 4.60 16.31
N VAL A 72 -3.45 3.50 16.95
CA VAL A 72 -3.47 3.36 18.41
C VAL A 72 -2.41 2.35 18.82
N THR A 73 -1.58 2.74 19.77
CA THR A 73 -0.65 1.83 20.44
C THR A 73 -1.04 1.73 21.90
N ALA A 74 -1.40 0.54 22.34
CA ALA A 74 -1.69 0.23 23.72
C ALA A 74 -0.54 -0.54 24.35
N VAL A 75 -0.13 -0.14 25.54
CA VAL A 75 0.86 -0.84 26.35
C VAL A 75 0.12 -1.45 27.54
N PHE A 76 0.21 -2.76 27.69
CA PHE A 76 -0.38 -3.49 28.78
C PHE A 76 0.73 -4.01 29.70
N GLU A 77 0.48 -3.98 30.98
CA GLU A 77 1.39 -4.60 31.97
C GLU A 77 0.70 -5.83 32.58
N CYS A 78 1.42 -6.93 32.60
CA CYS A 78 0.98 -8.14 33.24
C CYS A 78 2.17 -8.88 33.87
N ALA A 79 2.07 -9.15 35.18
CA ALA A 79 3.12 -9.84 35.95
C ALA A 79 4.53 -9.20 35.79
N GLY A 80 4.60 -7.86 35.71
CA GLY A 80 5.84 -7.12 35.52
C GLY A 80 6.44 -7.18 34.11
N GLN A 81 5.67 -7.66 33.14
CA GLN A 81 6.06 -7.69 31.73
C GLN A 81 5.15 -6.75 30.91
N SER A 82 5.76 -6.05 29.97
CA SER A 82 5.03 -5.14 29.07
C SER A 82 4.67 -5.83 27.76
N PHE A 83 3.41 -5.68 27.35
CA PHE A 83 2.88 -6.18 26.09
C PHE A 83 2.36 -5.02 25.26
N ILE A 84 2.69 -5.00 23.98
CA ILE A 84 2.28 -3.93 23.07
C ILE A 84 1.24 -4.46 22.07
N ALA A 85 0.08 -3.81 22.02
CA ALA A 85 -0.90 -4.01 20.97
C ALA A 85 -0.97 -2.76 20.09
N ARG A 86 -1.00 -2.97 18.78
CA ARG A 86 -1.16 -1.89 17.79
C ARG A 86 -2.43 -2.12 16.99
N GLY A 87 -3.23 -1.08 16.88
CA GLY A 87 -4.46 -1.07 16.10
C GLY A 87 -4.48 0.10 15.14
N LYS A 88 -5.33 -0.01 14.13
CA LYS A 88 -5.52 1.00 13.12
C LYS A 88 -6.99 1.08 12.75
N THR A 89 -7.54 2.28 12.78
CA THR A 89 -8.91 2.56 12.33
C THR A 89 -8.85 3.44 11.10
N VAL A 90 -9.32 2.93 9.96
CA VAL A 90 -9.35 3.70 8.71
C VAL A 90 -10.45 4.74 8.76
N LEU A 91 -10.08 6.00 8.55
CA LEU A 91 -10.99 7.13 8.45
C LEU A 91 -11.41 7.39 6.99
N SER A 92 -10.48 7.20 6.06
CA SER A 92 -10.73 7.34 4.62
C SER A 92 -9.83 6.40 3.83
N ASP A 93 -10.41 5.62 2.95
CA ASP A 93 -9.67 4.71 2.06
C ASP A 93 -8.77 5.47 1.08
N GLY A 94 -9.21 6.65 0.62
CA GLY A 94 -8.46 7.45 -0.32
C GLY A 94 -8.01 6.67 -1.56
N TRP A 95 -6.72 6.79 -1.91
CA TRP A 95 -6.14 6.09 -3.06
C TRP A 95 -6.18 4.56 -2.96
N LYS A 96 -6.24 3.99 -1.76
CA LYS A 96 -6.30 2.52 -1.56
C LYS A 96 -7.60 1.92 -2.11
N GLU A 97 -8.70 2.66 -2.12
CA GLU A 97 -9.93 2.19 -2.75
C GLU A 97 -9.74 1.97 -4.25
N ILE A 98 -9.02 2.89 -4.92
CA ILE A 98 -8.72 2.76 -6.35
C ILE A 98 -7.84 1.53 -6.61
N ASP A 99 -6.79 1.33 -5.81
CA ASP A 99 -5.89 0.18 -5.93
C ASP A 99 -6.66 -1.15 -5.74
N ARG A 100 -7.45 -1.26 -4.69
CA ARG A 100 -8.26 -2.44 -4.41
C ARG A 100 -9.20 -2.78 -5.58
N ARG A 101 -9.91 -1.78 -6.11
CA ARG A 101 -10.85 -1.97 -7.23
C ARG A 101 -10.13 -2.28 -8.53
N TYR A 102 -8.99 -1.66 -8.78
CA TYR A 102 -8.16 -1.95 -9.94
C TYR A 102 -7.64 -3.40 -9.90
N ARG A 103 -7.10 -3.84 -8.77
CA ARG A 103 -6.65 -5.24 -8.59
C ARG A 103 -7.80 -6.24 -8.76
N ALA A 104 -8.97 -5.95 -8.20
CA ALA A 104 -10.16 -6.77 -8.39
C ALA A 104 -10.56 -6.88 -9.88
N ALA A 105 -10.46 -5.79 -10.65
CA ALA A 105 -10.74 -5.78 -12.08
C ALA A 105 -9.70 -6.55 -12.93
N LEU A 106 -8.50 -6.78 -12.39
CA LEU A 106 -7.48 -7.62 -13.03
C LEU A 106 -7.77 -9.12 -12.90
N LYS A 107 -8.68 -9.53 -12.00
CA LYS A 107 -8.96 -10.93 -11.64
C LYS A 107 -7.71 -11.71 -11.18
N ASN A 108 -6.64 -11.02 -10.88
CA ASN A 108 -5.47 -11.65 -10.31
C ASN A 108 -5.75 -11.91 -8.83
N LYS A 109 -5.58 -13.17 -8.39
CA LYS A 109 -5.39 -13.43 -6.97
C LYS A 109 -4.20 -12.55 -6.53
N PRO A 110 -4.25 -11.89 -5.38
CA PRO A 110 -3.07 -11.26 -4.85
C PRO A 110 -2.01 -12.37 -4.77
N GLU A 111 -0.93 -12.22 -5.52
CA GLU A 111 0.28 -12.92 -5.17
C GLU A 111 0.61 -12.47 -3.75
N THR A 112 0.67 -13.42 -2.85
CA THR A 112 0.82 -13.21 -1.40
C THR A 112 2.21 -12.70 -1.02
N ASP A 113 2.87 -11.95 -1.90
CA ASP A 113 4.27 -11.61 -1.75
C ASP A 113 4.56 -10.26 -1.11
N ASP A 114 3.61 -9.36 -1.08
CA ASP A 114 3.66 -8.13 -0.29
C ASP A 114 2.25 -7.73 0.14
N ALA A 115 1.44 -8.71 0.52
CA ALA A 115 0.42 -8.41 1.48
C ALA A 115 1.19 -7.95 2.74
N ASP A 116 1.45 -6.64 2.78
CA ASP A 116 1.37 -5.93 4.02
C ASP A 116 0.04 -6.42 4.60
N SER A 117 0.13 -7.56 5.27
CA SER A 117 -0.96 -8.13 6.06
C SER A 117 -1.06 -7.29 7.33
N ASP A 118 -1.07 -6.00 7.13
CA ASP A 118 -1.68 -5.03 7.98
C ASP A 118 -3.18 -5.35 7.89
N THR A 119 -3.52 -6.60 8.30
CA THR A 119 -4.89 -6.91 8.69
C THR A 119 -5.18 -5.83 9.70
N GLU A 120 -5.92 -4.84 9.28
CA GLU A 120 -6.31 -3.68 10.05
C GLU A 120 -6.96 -4.19 11.33
N LYS A 121 -6.09 -4.47 12.33
CA LYS A 121 -6.55 -4.92 13.63
C LYS A 121 -7.13 -3.69 14.31
N THR A 122 -8.43 -3.57 14.24
CA THR A 122 -9.14 -2.58 15.06
C THR A 122 -9.08 -3.05 16.49
N LEU A 123 -8.45 -2.26 17.37
CA LEU A 123 -8.48 -2.55 18.79
C LEU A 123 -9.85 -2.19 19.36
N PRO A 124 -10.36 -2.95 20.33
CA PRO A 124 -11.57 -2.56 21.05
C PRO A 124 -11.31 -1.24 21.81
N PRO A 125 -12.35 -0.47 22.12
CA PRO A 125 -12.18 0.73 22.92
C PRO A 125 -11.73 0.38 24.33
N PHE A 126 -10.70 1.04 24.83
CA PHE A 126 -10.22 0.94 26.20
C PHE A 126 -9.69 2.31 26.64
N THR A 127 -9.58 2.50 27.96
CA THR A 127 -9.11 3.73 28.58
C THR A 127 -7.80 3.47 29.34
N GLU A 128 -7.01 4.51 29.47
CA GLU A 128 -5.78 4.44 30.29
C GLU A 128 -6.12 4.04 31.73
N GLY A 129 -5.34 3.13 32.30
CA GLY A 129 -5.55 2.58 33.64
C GLY A 129 -6.63 1.51 33.74
N GLN A 130 -7.25 1.10 32.63
CA GLN A 130 -8.23 0.01 32.63
C GLN A 130 -7.58 -1.31 33.03
N THR A 131 -8.20 -2.02 33.98
CA THR A 131 -7.76 -3.35 34.43
C THR A 131 -8.59 -4.43 33.74
N PHE A 132 -7.92 -5.49 33.29
CA PHE A 132 -8.56 -6.67 32.73
C PHE A 132 -8.43 -7.84 33.70
N GLU A 133 -9.58 -8.34 34.17
CA GLU A 133 -9.61 -9.51 35.05
C GLU A 133 -9.55 -10.81 34.23
N ASN A 134 -8.77 -11.78 34.71
CA ASN A 134 -8.65 -13.11 34.13
C ASN A 134 -8.31 -13.15 32.62
N PRO A 135 -7.20 -12.57 32.17
CA PRO A 135 -6.82 -12.68 30.78
C PRO A 135 -6.52 -14.14 30.44
N ALA A 136 -7.12 -14.66 29.37
CA ALA A 136 -6.79 -15.96 28.84
C ALA A 136 -5.47 -15.88 28.08
N ALA A 137 -4.46 -16.62 28.52
CA ALA A 137 -3.19 -16.73 27.85
C ALA A 137 -3.11 -18.06 27.07
N LYS A 138 -2.67 -17.99 25.82
CA LYS A 138 -2.39 -19.17 25.00
C LYS A 138 -0.96 -19.08 24.47
N VAL A 139 -0.17 -20.09 24.72
CA VAL A 139 1.15 -20.25 24.11
C VAL A 139 0.98 -20.93 22.77
N THR A 140 1.56 -20.33 21.72
CA THR A 140 1.62 -20.91 20.38
C THR A 140 3.07 -21.01 19.95
N GLU A 141 3.42 -22.17 19.40
CA GLU A 141 4.75 -22.42 18.86
C GLU A 141 4.74 -22.06 17.38
N HIS A 142 5.75 -21.33 16.94
CA HIS A 142 5.94 -20.93 15.56
C HIS A 142 7.40 -21.12 15.18
N GLU A 143 7.61 -21.53 13.94
CA GLU A 143 8.94 -21.60 13.35
C GLU A 143 9.18 -20.38 12.47
N THR A 144 10.40 -19.84 12.50
CA THR A 144 10.82 -18.80 11.57
C THR A 144 11.02 -19.39 10.19
N THR A 145 10.54 -18.70 9.16
CA THR A 145 10.81 -19.07 7.77
C THR A 145 11.98 -18.25 7.23
N PRO A 146 12.85 -18.85 6.40
CA PRO A 146 13.92 -18.07 5.77
C PRO A 146 13.36 -16.99 4.86
N PRO A 147 14.13 -15.90 4.63
CA PRO A 147 13.75 -14.90 3.65
C PRO A 147 13.52 -15.53 2.28
N LYS A 148 12.55 -15.02 1.54
CA LYS A 148 12.30 -15.49 0.17
C LYS A 148 13.49 -15.17 -0.73
N PRO A 149 13.82 -16.02 -1.71
CA PRO A 149 14.81 -15.69 -2.73
C PRO A 149 14.41 -14.41 -3.47
N HIS A 150 15.41 -13.62 -3.85
CA HIS A 150 15.16 -12.44 -4.66
C HIS A 150 14.61 -12.82 -6.04
N ASN A 151 13.59 -12.11 -6.47
CA ASN A 151 13.22 -12.02 -7.88
C ASN A 151 13.94 -10.82 -8.52
N GLU A 152 13.83 -10.65 -9.84
CA GLU A 152 14.50 -9.55 -10.55
C GLU A 152 14.20 -8.17 -9.97
N ALA A 153 12.91 -7.90 -9.64
CA ALA A 153 12.51 -6.60 -9.10
C ALA A 153 13.04 -6.37 -7.68
N SER A 154 12.97 -7.38 -6.81
CA SER A 154 13.48 -7.26 -5.45
C SER A 154 15.01 -7.19 -5.41
N LEU A 155 15.69 -7.84 -6.35
CA LEU A 155 17.14 -7.75 -6.48
C LEU A 155 17.57 -6.33 -6.90
N LEU A 156 16.92 -5.74 -7.90
CA LEU A 156 17.17 -4.36 -8.31
C LEU A 156 16.97 -3.38 -7.15
N SER A 157 15.88 -3.53 -6.42
CA SER A 157 15.60 -2.69 -5.24
C SER A 157 16.62 -2.89 -4.12
N ALA A 158 17.16 -4.09 -3.95
CA ALA A 158 18.22 -4.35 -2.97
C ALA A 158 19.55 -3.71 -3.44
N MET A 159 19.85 -3.78 -4.73
CA MET A 159 21.04 -3.14 -5.31
C MET A 159 21.00 -1.60 -5.19
N GLU A 160 19.84 -0.98 -5.42
CA GLU A 160 19.66 0.47 -5.24
C GLU A 160 19.86 0.92 -3.78
N ARG A 161 19.58 0.06 -2.83
CA ARG A 161 19.75 0.32 -1.40
C ARG A 161 21.06 -0.20 -0.83
N ALA A 162 21.82 -0.96 -1.60
CA ALA A 162 23.13 -1.44 -1.19
C ALA A 162 24.05 -0.23 -0.89
N GLY A 163 24.64 -0.21 0.31
CA GLY A 163 25.43 0.91 0.82
C GLY A 163 24.67 1.87 1.75
N ASN A 164 23.32 1.82 1.80
CA ASN A 164 22.57 2.56 2.81
C ASN A 164 22.47 1.78 4.16
N GLU A 165 22.72 0.49 4.13
CA GLU A 165 22.68 -0.40 5.30
C GLU A 165 24.06 -0.65 5.91
N ASP A 166 25.12 -0.16 5.27
CA ASP A 166 26.53 -0.33 5.71
C ASP A 166 27.04 0.87 6.54
N THR A 167 26.17 1.52 7.27
CA THR A 167 26.65 2.37 8.37
C THR A 167 26.72 1.52 9.63
N ASP A 168 27.76 0.69 9.70
CA ASP A 168 28.25 0.17 10.98
C ASP A 168 28.71 1.38 11.80
N PRO A 169 28.08 1.70 12.93
CA PRO A 169 28.57 2.76 13.79
C PRO A 169 29.77 2.20 14.56
N ASP A 170 31.00 2.52 14.11
CA ASP A 170 32.19 2.46 14.97
C ASP A 170 32.03 3.35 16.19
#